data_19e67a36ef39154a5e46fded8c31f73b
#
_entry.id   19e67a36ef39154a5e46fded8c31f73b
#
_cell.length_a   1.000
_cell.length_b   1.000
_cell.length_c   1.000
_cell.angle_alpha   90.00
_cell.angle_beta   90.00
_cell.angle_gamma   90.00
#
_symmetry.space_group_name_H-M   'P 1'
#
loop_
_entity.id
_entity.type
_entity.pdbx_description
1 polymer ?
#
loop_
_entity_poly.entity_id
_entity_poly.type
_entity_poly.pdbx_seq_one_letter_code
_entity_poly.pdbx_strand_id
1 'polypeptide(L)'
;MKILFVTVFALLYIVGTGLSSFPVYGHASPITYDPSPNAVLDSSQSLPDKVTITFTERPELRASSIKVLNSNNERIDANDLKAADSDKALSVTLDKSKMTPGIFNVNWAVLSKDDGHITKGSYVFTIENKSVTVVQNQQANSNANETMGYSKNFTTQDDLTLKFDIVPLKVGQNNFTLGIKHPNGTAVENIRNVYLEFNNPEKNLGPLAETMEKTGSGNYSKSGSFISQEGNWQIKIIIQRIGEYDINQNVDVIVKN
;
A
#
# COMPACT_ATOMS: atom_id res chain seq x y z
N MET A 1 -81.45 15.88 9.89
CA MET A 1 -80.79 14.68 9.38
C MET A 1 -79.32 15.13 9.14
N LYS A 2 -78.39 14.87 10.09
CA LYS A 2 -77.00 15.30 10.01
C LYS A 2 -76.16 14.09 9.58
N ILE A 3 -75.57 14.20 8.42
CA ILE A 3 -74.64 13.20 7.89
C ILE A 3 -73.27 13.48 8.50
N LEU A 4 -72.77 12.50 9.27
CA LEU A 4 -71.43 12.55 9.90
C LEU A 4 -70.41 11.95 8.92
N PHE A 5 -69.49 12.77 8.40
CA PHE A 5 -68.37 12.28 7.61
C PHE A 5 -67.28 11.80 8.56
N VAL A 6 -67.07 10.49 8.59
CA VAL A 6 -65.89 9.90 9.27
C VAL A 6 -64.76 9.80 8.26
N THR A 7 -63.80 10.69 8.36
CA THR A 7 -62.51 10.63 7.65
C THR A 7 -61.62 9.64 8.36
N VAL A 8 -61.40 8.47 7.75
CA VAL A 8 -60.40 7.49 8.20
C VAL A 8 -59.04 7.96 7.71
N PHE A 9 -58.23 8.49 8.63
CA PHE A 9 -56.79 8.74 8.39
C PHE A 9 -56.04 7.41 8.48
N ALA A 10 -55.72 6.82 7.32
CA ALA A 10 -54.81 5.70 7.25
C ALA A 10 -53.40 6.21 7.48
N LEU A 11 -52.88 6.03 8.70
CA LEU A 11 -51.47 6.28 9.03
C LEU A 11 -50.62 5.19 8.34
N LEU A 12 -49.99 5.56 7.24
CA LEU A 12 -49.01 4.71 6.57
C LEU A 12 -47.74 4.73 7.40
N TYR A 13 -47.53 3.74 8.28
CA TYR A 13 -46.27 3.49 8.97
C TYR A 13 -45.28 2.96 7.91
N ILE A 14 -44.47 3.84 7.33
CA ILE A 14 -43.28 3.44 6.60
C ILE A 14 -42.29 2.96 7.66
N VAL A 15 -42.25 1.66 7.88
CA VAL A 15 -41.14 1.01 8.58
C VAL A 15 -39.91 1.20 7.68
N GLY A 16 -39.15 2.22 7.98
CA GLY A 16 -37.83 2.41 7.42
C GLY A 16 -36.94 1.24 7.87
N THR A 17 -36.93 0.16 7.10
CA THR A 17 -35.85 -0.82 7.20
C THR A 17 -34.59 -0.09 6.87
N GLY A 18 -33.80 0.23 7.90
CA GLY A 18 -32.44 0.72 7.74
C GLY A 18 -31.68 -0.31 6.91
N LEU A 19 -31.57 -0.04 5.62
CA LEU A 19 -30.59 -0.69 4.77
C LEU A 19 -29.23 -0.28 5.33
N SER A 20 -28.74 -1.08 6.29
CA SER A 20 -27.32 -1.06 6.61
C SER A 20 -26.61 -1.37 5.28
N SER A 21 -26.13 -0.33 4.61
CA SER A 21 -25.23 -0.48 3.50
C SER A 21 -23.93 -1.08 4.08
N PHE A 22 -23.89 -2.42 4.09
CA PHE A 22 -22.62 -3.09 4.25
C PHE A 22 -21.74 -2.58 3.11
N PRO A 23 -20.47 -2.18 3.38
CA PRO A 23 -19.57 -1.89 2.29
C PRO A 23 -19.51 -3.14 1.41
N VAL A 24 -20.05 -3.03 0.21
CA VAL A 24 -19.87 -4.05 -0.82
C VAL A 24 -18.42 -3.93 -1.22
N TYR A 25 -17.55 -4.73 -0.60
CA TYR A 25 -16.22 -4.98 -1.10
C TYR A 25 -16.39 -5.85 -2.35
N GLY A 26 -16.70 -5.19 -3.46
CA GLY A 26 -16.80 -5.87 -4.73
C GLY A 26 -15.40 -6.08 -5.26
N HIS A 27 -14.73 -7.15 -4.88
CA HIS A 27 -13.50 -7.70 -5.44
C HIS A 27 -12.70 -8.39 -4.33
N ALA A 28 -11.94 -9.43 -4.67
CA ALA A 28 -11.06 -10.14 -3.74
C ALA A 28 -9.89 -9.24 -3.28
N SER A 29 -10.15 -8.39 -2.28
CA SER A 29 -9.15 -7.50 -1.69
C SER A 29 -8.41 -8.19 -0.55
N PRO A 30 -7.09 -8.01 -0.39
CA PRO A 30 -6.35 -8.58 0.72
C PRO A 30 -6.80 -8.02 2.07
N ILE A 31 -6.93 -8.90 3.07
CA ILE A 31 -7.26 -8.57 4.47
C ILE A 31 -6.01 -8.72 5.34
N THR A 32 -5.27 -9.83 5.16
CA THR A 32 -4.07 -10.13 5.93
C THR A 32 -2.97 -10.68 5.04
N TYR A 33 -1.74 -10.47 5.48
CA TYR A 33 -0.52 -10.93 4.83
C TYR A 33 0.40 -11.57 5.86
N ASP A 34 1.07 -12.65 5.48
CA ASP A 34 2.13 -13.28 6.26
C ASP A 34 3.26 -13.71 5.32
N PRO A 35 4.46 -13.10 5.40
CA PRO A 35 4.84 -11.95 6.24
C PRO A 35 4.02 -10.68 5.94
N SER A 36 3.88 -9.81 6.95
CA SER A 36 3.18 -8.53 6.79
C SER A 36 3.94 -7.58 5.85
N PRO A 37 3.24 -6.68 5.15
CA PRO A 37 3.88 -5.61 4.38
C PRO A 37 4.88 -4.83 5.24
N ASN A 38 6.06 -4.57 4.67
CA ASN A 38 7.20 -3.89 5.31
C ASN A 38 7.76 -4.59 6.56
N ALA A 39 7.42 -5.85 6.80
CA ALA A 39 8.04 -6.62 7.87
C ALA A 39 9.56 -6.68 7.69
N VAL A 40 10.30 -6.49 8.78
CA VAL A 40 11.74 -6.70 8.86
C VAL A 40 12.01 -7.94 9.69
N LEU A 41 12.48 -8.98 9.03
CA LEU A 41 12.75 -10.29 9.63
C LEU A 41 14.24 -10.40 9.93
N ASP A 42 14.55 -11.03 11.06
CA ASP A 42 15.94 -11.29 11.46
C ASP A 42 16.41 -12.62 10.85
N SER A 43 17.46 -12.60 10.05
CA SER A 43 18.05 -13.80 9.43
C SER A 43 18.58 -14.83 10.43
N SER A 44 18.82 -14.44 11.67
CA SER A 44 19.24 -15.35 12.75
C SER A 44 18.06 -16.11 13.38
N GLN A 45 16.84 -15.73 13.07
CA GLN A 45 15.62 -16.39 13.54
C GLN A 45 15.04 -17.32 12.48
N SER A 46 13.98 -18.04 12.84
CA SER A 46 13.29 -18.90 11.88
C SER A 46 12.62 -18.04 10.81
N LEU A 47 13.12 -18.13 9.57
CA LEU A 47 12.50 -17.49 8.41
C LEU A 47 11.18 -18.17 8.04
N PRO A 48 10.23 -17.44 7.43
CA PRO A 48 8.95 -17.99 7.04
C PRO A 48 9.10 -19.13 6.02
N ASP A 49 8.27 -20.16 6.15
CA ASP A 49 8.23 -21.28 5.20
C ASP A 49 7.39 -20.97 3.98
N LYS A 50 6.48 -20.01 4.08
CA LYS A 50 5.51 -19.67 3.05
C LYS A 50 5.15 -18.19 3.11
N VAL A 51 4.64 -17.67 1.99
CA VAL A 51 3.85 -16.44 1.95
C VAL A 51 2.38 -16.83 1.93
N THR A 52 1.56 -16.16 2.76
CA THR A 52 0.11 -16.35 2.81
C THR A 52 -0.60 -14.99 2.68
N ILE A 53 -1.66 -14.94 1.87
CA ILE A 53 -2.52 -13.76 1.74
C ILE A 53 -3.96 -14.22 1.91
N THR A 54 -4.71 -13.56 2.81
CA THR A 54 -6.15 -13.78 3.00
C THR A 54 -6.92 -12.65 2.33
N PHE A 55 -8.01 -12.98 1.64
CA PHE A 55 -8.81 -12.04 0.86
C PHE A 55 -10.23 -11.87 1.42
N THR A 56 -10.91 -10.82 1.02
CA THR A 56 -12.34 -10.56 1.34
C THR A 56 -13.25 -11.61 0.73
N GLU A 57 -12.89 -12.14 -0.45
CA GLU A 57 -13.63 -13.10 -1.26
C GLU A 57 -12.80 -14.33 -1.57
N ARG A 58 -13.46 -15.39 -2.06
CA ARG A 58 -12.80 -16.67 -2.38
C ARG A 58 -12.00 -16.57 -3.67
N PRO A 59 -10.68 -16.84 -3.66
CA PRO A 59 -9.87 -16.87 -4.86
C PRO A 59 -10.17 -18.09 -5.75
N GLU A 60 -10.16 -17.90 -7.08
CA GLU A 60 -10.07 -19.00 -8.03
C GLU A 60 -8.60 -19.41 -8.19
N LEU A 61 -8.26 -20.54 -7.59
CA LEU A 61 -6.86 -21.02 -7.50
C LEU A 61 -6.15 -21.12 -8.86
N ARG A 62 -6.87 -21.60 -9.90
CA ARG A 62 -6.29 -21.83 -11.23
C ARG A 62 -6.04 -20.55 -12.03
N ALA A 63 -6.71 -19.47 -11.65
CA ALA A 63 -6.61 -18.16 -12.31
C ALA A 63 -5.96 -17.09 -11.42
N SER A 64 -5.39 -17.53 -10.29
CA SER A 64 -4.71 -16.65 -9.34
C SER A 64 -3.22 -16.97 -9.29
N SER A 65 -2.43 -16.04 -8.79
CA SER A 65 -0.99 -16.20 -8.64
C SER A 65 -0.45 -15.43 -7.45
N ILE A 66 0.58 -15.98 -6.81
CA ILE A 66 1.48 -15.28 -5.89
C ILE A 66 2.89 -15.60 -6.38
N LYS A 67 3.72 -14.58 -6.50
CA LYS A 67 5.11 -14.69 -6.94
C LYS A 67 6.00 -13.88 -6.02
N VAL A 68 7.04 -14.50 -5.49
CA VAL A 68 8.00 -13.85 -4.60
C VAL A 68 9.36 -13.73 -5.29
N LEU A 69 9.88 -12.50 -5.35
CA LEU A 69 11.13 -12.17 -6.01
C LEU A 69 12.11 -11.57 -5.02
N ASN A 70 13.39 -11.91 -5.13
CA ASN A 70 14.47 -11.21 -4.42
C ASN A 70 14.88 -9.90 -5.13
N SER A 71 15.86 -9.18 -4.57
CA SER A 71 16.36 -7.90 -5.14
C SER A 71 17.00 -8.07 -6.52
N ASN A 72 17.43 -9.28 -6.89
CA ASN A 72 17.96 -9.59 -8.23
C ASN A 72 16.86 -9.97 -9.23
N ASN A 73 15.59 -9.83 -8.85
CA ASN A 73 14.43 -10.26 -9.65
C ASN A 73 14.36 -11.78 -9.88
N GLU A 74 15.02 -12.57 -9.05
CA GLU A 74 14.96 -14.02 -9.10
C GLU A 74 13.77 -14.53 -8.29
N ARG A 75 13.08 -15.53 -8.81
CA ARG A 75 11.95 -16.17 -8.14
C ARG A 75 12.45 -17.07 -7.01
N ILE A 76 11.90 -16.85 -5.80
CA ILE A 76 12.26 -17.60 -4.60
C ILE A 76 11.12 -18.45 -4.04
N ASP A 77 9.92 -18.36 -4.58
CA ASP A 77 8.84 -19.28 -4.25
C ASP A 77 8.88 -20.55 -5.11
N ALA A 78 8.31 -21.64 -4.62
CA ALA A 78 8.31 -22.96 -5.27
C ALA A 78 7.32 -23.07 -6.44
N ASN A 79 6.58 -22.01 -6.78
CA ASN A 79 5.51 -22.01 -7.81
C ASN A 79 4.39 -23.04 -7.51
N ASP A 80 4.10 -23.28 -6.23
CA ASP A 80 3.18 -24.29 -5.73
C ASP A 80 1.92 -23.66 -5.10
N LEU A 81 1.33 -22.65 -5.78
CA LEU A 81 0.16 -21.93 -5.25
C LEU A 81 -0.92 -22.91 -4.78
N LYS A 82 -1.39 -22.75 -3.57
CA LYS A 82 -2.41 -23.59 -2.94
C LYS A 82 -3.33 -22.79 -2.04
N ALA A 83 -4.53 -23.34 -1.78
CA ALA A 83 -5.39 -22.83 -0.72
C ALA A 83 -4.67 -23.02 0.62
N ALA A 84 -4.76 -22.02 1.50
CA ALA A 84 -4.25 -22.09 2.86
C ALA A 84 -5.36 -22.51 3.85
N ASP A 85 -5.25 -22.05 5.10
CA ASP A 85 -6.12 -22.51 6.20
C ASP A 85 -7.59 -22.11 6.06
N SER A 86 -7.94 -21.27 5.08
CA SER A 86 -9.33 -20.93 4.74
C SER A 86 -9.55 -20.93 3.22
N ASP A 87 -10.81 -21.03 2.80
CA ASP A 87 -11.22 -20.93 1.38
C ASP A 87 -10.97 -19.56 0.76
N LYS A 88 -10.64 -18.56 1.60
CA LYS A 88 -10.30 -17.19 1.20
C LYS A 88 -8.79 -16.91 1.24
N ALA A 89 -7.96 -17.85 1.57
CA ALA A 89 -6.52 -17.67 1.69
C ALA A 89 -5.74 -18.50 0.67
N LEU A 90 -4.72 -17.86 0.09
CA LEU A 90 -3.76 -18.49 -0.80
C LEU A 90 -2.36 -18.46 -0.20
N SER A 91 -1.56 -19.47 -0.49
CA SER A 91 -0.16 -19.52 -0.07
C SER A 91 0.75 -20.12 -1.13
N VAL A 92 2.04 -19.71 -1.09
CA VAL A 92 3.15 -20.34 -1.81
C VAL A 92 4.28 -20.66 -0.86
N THR A 93 4.97 -21.79 -1.08
CA THR A 93 6.14 -22.19 -0.28
C THR A 93 7.36 -21.37 -0.70
N LEU A 94 8.20 -20.98 0.26
CA LEU A 94 9.46 -20.27 0.02
C LEU A 94 10.65 -21.23 0.00
N ASP A 95 11.56 -21.02 -0.93
CA ASP A 95 12.84 -21.71 -1.00
C ASP A 95 13.84 -21.03 -0.06
N LYS A 96 13.99 -21.57 1.15
CA LYS A 96 14.86 -21.01 2.19
C LYS A 96 16.32 -20.90 1.75
N SER A 97 16.77 -21.73 0.82
CA SER A 97 18.15 -21.65 0.31
C SER A 97 18.44 -20.36 -0.48
N LYS A 98 17.39 -19.71 -0.95
CA LYS A 98 17.45 -18.44 -1.69
C LYS A 98 17.08 -17.22 -0.82
N MET A 99 16.73 -17.43 0.44
CA MET A 99 16.33 -16.36 1.37
C MET A 99 17.56 -15.79 2.08
N THR A 100 18.36 -15.03 1.34
CA THR A 100 19.50 -14.26 1.88
C THR A 100 19.02 -12.88 2.36
N PRO A 101 19.78 -12.17 3.22
CA PRO A 101 19.46 -10.79 3.60
C PRO A 101 19.22 -9.91 2.38
N GLY A 102 18.13 -9.14 2.40
CA GLY A 102 17.70 -8.30 1.29
C GLY A 102 16.19 -8.05 1.30
N ILE A 103 15.71 -7.38 0.25
CA ILE A 103 14.31 -7.03 0.06
C ILE A 103 13.65 -8.07 -0.83
N PHE A 104 12.45 -8.50 -0.44
CA PHE A 104 11.63 -9.46 -1.17
C PHE A 104 10.34 -8.79 -1.63
N ASN A 105 10.03 -8.90 -2.92
CA ASN A 105 8.78 -8.43 -3.52
C ASN A 105 7.80 -9.58 -3.65
N VAL A 106 6.61 -9.40 -3.10
CA VAL A 106 5.49 -10.31 -3.27
C VAL A 106 4.50 -9.67 -4.24
N ASN A 107 4.40 -10.24 -5.44
CA ASN A 107 3.42 -9.82 -6.44
C ASN A 107 2.27 -10.83 -6.44
N TRP A 108 1.03 -10.35 -6.46
CA TRP A 108 -0.15 -11.21 -6.49
C TRP A 108 -1.17 -10.72 -7.51
N ALA A 109 -1.90 -11.67 -8.09
CA ALA A 109 -3.08 -11.43 -8.90
C ALA A 109 -4.12 -12.49 -8.55
N VAL A 110 -5.34 -12.07 -8.28
CA VAL A 110 -6.41 -12.96 -7.81
C VAL A 110 -7.68 -12.71 -8.60
N LEU A 111 -8.23 -13.79 -9.16
CA LEU A 111 -9.59 -13.81 -9.69
C LEU A 111 -10.53 -14.22 -8.56
N SER A 112 -11.53 -13.40 -8.26
CA SER A 112 -12.60 -13.75 -7.33
C SER A 112 -13.53 -14.79 -7.93
N LYS A 113 -13.86 -15.83 -7.15
CA LYS A 113 -14.95 -16.79 -7.48
C LYS A 113 -16.33 -16.18 -7.27
N ASP A 114 -16.41 -15.18 -6.42
CA ASP A 114 -17.69 -14.65 -5.94
C ASP A 114 -18.26 -13.61 -6.93
N ASP A 115 -17.40 -12.80 -7.56
CA ASP A 115 -17.81 -11.75 -8.51
C ASP A 115 -17.14 -11.81 -9.89
N GLY A 116 -16.15 -12.69 -10.08
CA GLY A 116 -15.45 -12.88 -11.36
C GLY A 116 -14.46 -11.77 -11.72
N HIS A 117 -14.14 -10.85 -10.82
CA HIS A 117 -13.18 -9.78 -11.08
C HIS A 117 -11.76 -10.15 -10.67
N ILE A 118 -10.79 -9.55 -11.37
CA ILE A 118 -9.36 -9.72 -11.08
C ILE A 118 -8.87 -8.50 -10.32
N THR A 119 -8.26 -8.75 -9.16
CA THR A 119 -7.47 -7.77 -8.43
C THR A 119 -6.01 -8.17 -8.43
N LYS A 120 -5.13 -7.20 -8.35
CA LYS A 120 -3.68 -7.41 -8.31
C LYS A 120 -3.00 -6.36 -7.44
N GLY A 121 -1.85 -6.71 -6.90
CA GLY A 121 -1.03 -5.78 -6.14
C GLY A 121 0.31 -6.40 -5.80
N SER A 122 1.08 -5.66 -5.02
CA SER A 122 2.35 -6.12 -4.50
C SER A 122 2.61 -5.56 -3.11
N TYR A 123 3.55 -6.18 -2.40
CA TYR A 123 4.11 -5.65 -1.17
C TYR A 123 5.53 -6.18 -0.99
N VAL A 124 6.26 -5.61 -0.04
CA VAL A 124 7.63 -6.01 0.27
C VAL A 124 7.76 -6.46 1.71
N PHE A 125 8.71 -7.37 1.97
CA PHE A 125 9.28 -7.62 3.28
C PHE A 125 10.80 -7.67 3.16
N THR A 126 11.51 -7.49 4.26
CA THR A 126 12.97 -7.43 4.29
C THR A 126 13.53 -8.48 5.24
N ILE A 127 14.62 -9.12 4.87
CA ILE A 127 15.42 -9.95 5.77
C ILE A 127 16.73 -9.20 6.06
N GLU A 128 17.04 -8.99 7.34
CA GLU A 128 18.24 -8.32 7.80
C GLU A 128 19.12 -9.24 8.66
N ASN A 129 20.44 -9.07 8.57
CA ASN A 129 21.33 -9.61 9.57
C ASN A 129 21.34 -8.67 10.77
N LYS A 130 20.63 -9.00 11.82
CA LYS A 130 20.88 -8.36 13.12
C LYS A 130 22.17 -8.93 13.74
N SER A 131 23.31 -8.58 13.19
CA SER A 131 24.54 -8.62 13.98
C SER A 131 24.32 -7.73 15.20
N VAL A 132 24.55 -8.29 16.39
CA VAL A 132 24.44 -7.57 17.67
C VAL A 132 25.20 -6.26 17.57
N THR A 133 24.52 -5.18 17.25
CA THR A 133 25.10 -3.86 17.35
C THR A 133 25.12 -3.54 18.84
N VAL A 134 26.28 -3.76 19.45
CA VAL A 134 26.60 -3.13 20.74
C VAL A 134 26.26 -1.66 20.59
N VAL A 135 25.32 -1.19 21.39
CA VAL A 135 24.93 0.22 21.47
C VAL A 135 26.19 1.01 21.87
N GLN A 136 26.96 1.43 20.88
CA GLN A 136 27.86 2.55 21.06
C GLN A 136 27.03 3.80 20.79
N ASN A 137 26.76 4.54 21.86
CA ASN A 137 26.41 5.95 21.80
C ASN A 137 27.43 6.65 20.89
N GLN A 138 27.09 6.78 19.62
CA GLN A 138 27.81 7.71 18.74
C GLN A 138 27.01 9.00 18.68
N GLN A 139 27.52 9.93 19.46
CA GLN A 139 27.39 11.35 19.32
C GLN A 139 27.51 11.72 17.83
N ALA A 140 26.50 12.42 17.32
CA ALA A 140 26.42 12.87 15.95
C ALA A 140 27.69 13.63 15.54
N ASN A 141 28.61 12.98 14.84
CA ASN A 141 29.57 13.66 13.98
C ASN A 141 28.94 13.75 12.60
N SER A 142 28.46 14.94 12.30
CA SER A 142 28.01 15.36 10.98
C SER A 142 29.21 15.41 10.01
N ASN A 143 29.51 14.27 9.39
CA ASN A 143 30.16 14.28 8.10
C ASN A 143 29.05 14.19 7.05
N ALA A 144 28.80 15.32 6.41
CA ALA A 144 27.89 15.47 5.30
C ALA A 144 28.42 14.68 4.09
N ASN A 145 28.13 13.38 4.04
CA ASN A 145 27.92 12.71 2.77
C ASN A 145 26.53 13.17 2.33
N GLU A 146 26.45 13.97 1.27
CA GLU A 146 25.21 14.41 0.65
C GLU A 146 24.35 13.20 0.39
N THR A 147 23.35 13.00 1.22
CA THR A 147 22.33 11.98 1.02
C THR A 147 21.49 12.51 -0.13
N MET A 148 21.80 12.10 -1.37
CA MET A 148 21.06 12.53 -2.55
C MET A 148 19.60 12.14 -2.38
N GLY A 149 18.76 13.11 -2.07
CA GLY A 149 17.32 12.98 -1.98
C GLY A 149 16.64 13.50 -3.25
N TYR A 150 15.39 13.21 -3.39
CA TYR A 150 14.52 13.83 -4.39
C TYR A 150 13.63 14.87 -3.69
N SER A 151 13.50 16.07 -4.28
CA SER A 151 12.60 17.09 -3.82
C SER A 151 11.99 17.82 -5.01
N LYS A 152 10.67 17.92 -5.05
CA LYS A 152 9.96 18.63 -6.12
C LYS A 152 8.66 19.25 -5.63
N ASN A 153 8.38 20.45 -6.15
CA ASN A 153 7.11 21.12 -5.99
C ASN A 153 6.25 20.90 -7.25
N PHE A 154 4.96 20.71 -7.04
CA PHE A 154 3.94 20.62 -8.08
C PHE A 154 2.84 21.62 -7.79
N THR A 155 2.24 22.18 -8.82
CA THR A 155 1.01 22.97 -8.70
C THR A 155 -0.12 22.16 -9.32
N THR A 156 -1.20 21.98 -8.59
CA THR A 156 -2.39 21.26 -9.06
C THR A 156 -3.27 22.14 -9.94
N GLN A 157 -4.30 21.57 -10.58
CA GLN A 157 -5.23 22.35 -11.43
C GLN A 157 -6.05 23.38 -10.64
N ASP A 158 -6.23 23.17 -9.35
CA ASP A 158 -6.91 24.05 -8.39
C ASP A 158 -5.91 24.87 -7.54
N ASP A 159 -4.73 25.13 -8.09
CA ASP A 159 -3.68 26.01 -7.57
C ASP A 159 -3.07 25.58 -6.22
N LEU A 160 -3.31 24.36 -5.75
CA LEU A 160 -2.63 23.88 -4.55
C LEU A 160 -1.16 23.59 -4.86
N THR A 161 -0.30 23.85 -3.89
CA THR A 161 1.12 23.49 -3.94
C THR A 161 1.36 22.18 -3.21
N LEU A 162 1.94 21.22 -3.91
CA LEU A 162 2.40 19.94 -3.36
C LEU A 162 3.92 19.97 -3.29
N LYS A 163 4.51 19.82 -2.12
CA LYS A 163 5.94 19.60 -1.96
C LYS A 163 6.18 18.14 -1.61
N PHE A 164 6.83 17.40 -2.49
CA PHE A 164 7.11 15.98 -2.32
C PHE A 164 8.61 15.74 -2.24
N ASP A 165 9.04 15.07 -1.17
CA ASP A 165 10.43 14.73 -0.93
C ASP A 165 10.58 13.21 -0.71
N ILE A 166 11.69 12.64 -1.16
CA ILE A 166 12.12 11.26 -0.92
C ILE A 166 13.56 11.30 -0.43
N VAL A 167 13.81 10.79 0.76
CA VAL A 167 15.16 10.79 1.36
C VAL A 167 15.45 9.41 1.93
N PRO A 168 16.57 8.80 1.55
CA PRO A 168 17.68 9.27 0.71
C PRO A 168 17.54 9.05 -0.81
N LEU A 169 16.47 8.52 -1.34
CA LEU A 169 16.27 8.06 -2.72
C LEU A 169 17.24 6.96 -3.13
N LYS A 170 17.08 5.81 -2.54
CA LYS A 170 17.88 4.61 -2.83
C LYS A 170 17.02 3.34 -2.83
N VAL A 171 17.60 2.24 -3.26
CA VAL A 171 17.00 0.92 -3.02
C VAL A 171 16.92 0.67 -1.52
N GLY A 172 15.77 0.19 -1.04
CA GLY A 172 15.51 -0.08 0.37
C GLY A 172 14.79 1.03 1.10
N GLN A 173 15.17 1.26 2.34
CA GLN A 173 14.49 2.18 3.25
C GLN A 173 14.60 3.64 2.78
N ASN A 174 13.44 4.26 2.56
CA ASN A 174 13.27 5.67 2.25
C ASN A 174 12.22 6.30 3.16
N ASN A 175 12.31 7.61 3.34
CA ASN A 175 11.26 8.42 3.94
C ASN A 175 10.64 9.30 2.86
N PHE A 176 9.33 9.21 2.70
CA PHE A 176 8.52 9.98 1.76
C PHE A 176 7.76 11.03 2.55
N THR A 177 7.86 12.30 2.17
CA THR A 177 7.11 13.37 2.82
C THR A 177 6.33 14.16 1.77
N LEU A 178 5.12 14.60 2.13
CA LEU A 178 4.28 15.42 1.30
C LEU A 178 3.71 16.59 2.11
N GLY A 179 3.98 17.80 1.67
CA GLY A 179 3.34 19.02 2.16
C GLY A 179 2.28 19.51 1.16
N ILE A 180 1.08 19.87 1.63
CA ILE A 180 -0.05 20.30 0.81
C ILE A 180 -0.51 21.66 1.32
N LYS A 181 -0.44 22.70 0.46
CA LYS A 181 -0.75 24.07 0.83
C LYS A 181 -1.61 24.78 -0.21
N HIS A 182 -2.43 25.71 0.25
CA HIS A 182 -3.09 26.70 -0.58
C HIS A 182 -2.08 27.72 -1.15
N PRO A 183 -2.43 28.49 -2.19
CA PRO A 183 -1.55 29.51 -2.77
C PRO A 183 -1.09 30.59 -1.77
N ASN A 184 -1.90 30.85 -0.74
CA ASN A 184 -1.57 31.77 0.36
C ASN A 184 -0.63 31.16 1.41
N GLY A 185 -0.16 29.92 1.22
CA GLY A 185 0.74 29.21 2.13
C GLY A 185 0.07 28.49 3.32
N THR A 186 -1.25 28.63 3.48
CA THR A 186 -1.99 27.90 4.53
C THR A 186 -2.10 26.42 4.19
N ALA A 187 -2.17 25.56 5.22
CA ALA A 187 -2.34 24.12 5.05
C ALA A 187 -3.74 23.78 4.53
N VAL A 188 -3.84 22.73 3.70
CA VAL A 188 -5.11 22.15 3.27
C VAL A 188 -5.61 21.17 4.31
N GLU A 189 -6.83 21.38 4.84
CA GLU A 189 -7.36 20.58 5.96
C GLU A 189 -8.43 19.55 5.56
N ASN A 190 -9.12 19.73 4.43
CA ASN A 190 -10.20 18.86 3.97
C ASN A 190 -9.71 17.55 3.31
N ILE A 191 -8.58 17.03 3.76
CA ILE A 191 -8.00 15.79 3.25
C ILE A 191 -8.47 14.60 4.07
N ARG A 192 -9.00 13.58 3.39
CA ARG A 192 -9.44 12.31 4.00
C ARG A 192 -8.26 11.34 4.13
N ASN A 193 -7.60 11.06 3.00
CA ASN A 193 -6.45 10.14 2.94
C ASN A 193 -5.45 10.62 1.89
N VAL A 194 -4.19 10.24 2.07
CA VAL A 194 -3.13 10.38 1.08
C VAL A 194 -2.51 9.01 0.85
N TYR A 195 -2.38 8.61 -0.42
CA TYR A 195 -1.74 7.35 -0.81
C TYR A 195 -0.55 7.62 -1.73
N LEU A 196 0.43 6.74 -1.63
CA LEU A 196 1.49 6.59 -2.62
C LEU A 196 1.31 5.24 -3.31
N GLU A 197 1.29 5.24 -4.63
CA GLU A 197 1.27 4.03 -5.45
C GLU A 197 2.59 3.94 -6.20
N PHE A 198 3.36 2.88 -5.93
CA PHE A 198 4.67 2.64 -6.51
C PHE A 198 4.57 1.63 -7.64
N ASN A 199 5.19 1.93 -8.76
CA ASN A 199 5.22 1.06 -9.94
C ASN A 199 6.58 1.14 -10.63
N ASN A 200 7.13 -0.02 -11.02
CA ASN A 200 8.31 -0.11 -11.90
C ASN A 200 7.94 -1.02 -13.08
N PRO A 201 7.43 -0.44 -14.18
CA PRO A 201 6.95 -1.21 -15.32
C PRO A 201 8.05 -2.05 -16.00
N GLU A 202 9.29 -1.54 -16.03
CA GLU A 202 10.43 -2.22 -16.63
C GLU A 202 10.78 -3.54 -15.93
N LYS A 203 10.55 -3.57 -14.62
CA LYS A 203 10.78 -4.75 -13.77
C LYS A 203 9.51 -5.55 -13.49
N ASN A 204 8.37 -5.10 -14.03
CA ASN A 204 7.05 -5.69 -13.77
C ASN A 204 6.73 -5.76 -12.25
N LEU A 205 7.08 -4.68 -11.51
CA LEU A 205 6.83 -4.53 -10.09
C LEU A 205 5.71 -3.52 -9.86
N GLY A 206 4.80 -3.84 -8.94
CA GLY A 206 3.68 -2.98 -8.59
C GLY A 206 2.36 -3.36 -9.30
N PRO A 207 1.30 -2.58 -9.09
CA PRO A 207 1.24 -1.44 -8.17
C PRO A 207 1.33 -1.86 -6.70
N LEU A 208 2.13 -1.13 -5.92
CA LEU A 208 2.18 -1.21 -4.46
C LEU A 208 1.59 0.08 -3.91
N ALA A 209 0.49 0.02 -3.19
CA ALA A 209 -0.19 1.18 -2.63
C ALA A 209 0.01 1.26 -1.11
N GLU A 210 0.43 2.43 -0.63
CA GLU A 210 0.70 2.69 0.78
C GLU A 210 0.00 3.97 1.23
N THR A 211 -0.59 3.95 2.43
CA THR A 211 -1.21 5.12 3.03
C THR A 211 -0.15 5.95 3.76
N MET A 212 -0.12 7.26 3.51
CA MET A 212 0.71 8.18 4.27
C MET A 212 0.04 8.57 5.58
N GLU A 213 0.83 8.70 6.63
CA GLU A 213 0.39 9.15 7.94
C GLU A 213 0.41 10.68 8.04
N LYS A 214 -0.64 11.28 8.59
CA LYS A 214 -0.69 12.73 8.85
C LYS A 214 0.26 13.07 10.00
N THR A 215 1.27 13.89 9.75
CA THR A 215 2.27 14.32 10.73
C THR A 215 2.07 15.75 11.23
N GLY A 216 1.16 16.48 10.59
CA GLY A 216 0.81 17.86 10.95
C GLY A 216 -0.21 18.43 9.99
N SER A 217 -0.55 19.70 10.16
CA SER A 217 -1.48 20.42 9.28
C SER A 217 -0.93 20.45 7.85
N GLY A 218 -1.62 19.78 6.92
CA GLY A 218 -1.20 19.66 5.52
C GLY A 218 0.09 18.87 5.28
N ASN A 219 0.64 18.17 6.29
CA ASN A 219 1.87 17.40 6.15
C ASN A 219 1.62 15.91 6.40
N TYR A 220 2.24 15.09 5.55
CA TYR A 220 2.11 13.65 5.54
C TYR A 220 3.47 12.97 5.37
N SER A 221 3.65 11.80 5.96
CA SER A 221 4.86 11.00 5.77
C SER A 221 4.57 9.51 5.67
N LYS A 222 5.50 8.80 5.06
CA LYS A 222 5.54 7.34 5.03
C LYS A 222 6.99 6.90 4.92
N SER A 223 7.38 5.92 5.73
CA SER A 223 8.70 5.29 5.64
C SER A 223 8.56 3.83 5.26
N GLY A 224 9.50 3.33 4.43
CA GLY A 224 9.49 1.92 4.02
C GLY A 224 10.44 1.62 2.87
N SER A 225 10.59 0.33 2.58
CA SER A 225 11.45 -0.21 1.52
C SER A 225 10.69 -0.39 0.19
N PHE A 226 9.80 0.53 -0.16
CA PHE A 226 8.91 0.43 -1.32
C PHE A 226 9.65 0.48 -2.65
N ILE A 227 10.80 1.15 -2.69
CA ILE A 227 11.75 1.13 -3.81
C ILE A 227 12.67 -0.06 -3.59
N SER A 228 12.30 -1.21 -4.15
CA SER A 228 12.93 -2.49 -3.86
C SER A 228 14.05 -2.87 -4.80
N GLN A 229 14.19 -2.16 -5.93
CA GLN A 229 15.21 -2.38 -6.96
C GLN A 229 15.61 -1.06 -7.62
N GLU A 230 16.75 -1.06 -8.30
CA GLU A 230 17.15 0.02 -9.20
C GLU A 230 16.21 0.14 -10.40
N GLY A 231 16.24 1.29 -11.04
CA GLY A 231 15.54 1.54 -12.30
C GLY A 231 14.59 2.73 -12.24
N ASN A 232 13.67 2.79 -13.20
CA ASN A 232 12.70 3.86 -13.34
C ASN A 232 11.43 3.53 -12.53
N TRP A 233 11.18 4.33 -11.50
CA TRP A 233 9.99 4.19 -10.66
C TRP A 233 8.99 5.29 -10.97
N GLN A 234 7.74 4.89 -11.12
CA GLN A 234 6.58 5.77 -11.21
C GLN A 234 5.88 5.76 -9.86
N ILE A 235 5.85 6.90 -9.21
CA ILE A 235 5.17 7.10 -7.92
C ILE A 235 3.95 7.98 -8.19
N LYS A 236 2.75 7.46 -7.94
CA LYS A 236 1.52 8.22 -8.04
C LYS A 236 1.08 8.66 -6.65
N ILE A 237 0.97 9.96 -6.45
CA ILE A 237 0.41 10.56 -5.24
C ILE A 237 -1.09 10.71 -5.46
N ILE A 238 -1.90 10.13 -4.58
CA ILE A 238 -3.37 10.21 -4.62
C ILE A 238 -3.83 10.88 -3.34
N ILE A 239 -4.48 12.04 -3.47
CA ILE A 239 -4.98 12.83 -2.34
C ILE A 239 -6.50 12.81 -2.40
N GLN A 240 -7.13 12.09 -1.47
CA GLN A 240 -8.59 12.07 -1.34
C GLN A 240 -9.06 13.24 -0.50
N ARG A 241 -10.00 14.02 -1.03
CA ARG A 241 -10.54 15.22 -0.38
C ARG A 241 -12.00 15.05 0.01
N ILE A 242 -12.40 15.75 1.08
CA ILE A 242 -13.79 15.76 1.53
C ILE A 242 -14.52 16.87 0.75
N GLY A 243 -15.56 16.48 0.00
CA GLY A 243 -16.41 17.40 -0.76
C GLY A 243 -15.81 17.92 -2.06
N GLU A 244 -14.66 17.40 -2.49
CA GLU A 244 -13.96 17.79 -3.71
C GLU A 244 -13.43 16.57 -4.46
N TYR A 245 -12.99 16.76 -5.72
CA TYR A 245 -12.37 15.68 -6.49
C TYR A 245 -10.98 15.32 -5.95
N ASP A 246 -10.62 14.05 -6.08
CA ASP A 246 -9.29 13.56 -5.73
C ASP A 246 -8.21 14.19 -6.63
N ILE A 247 -7.06 14.50 -6.03
CA ILE A 247 -5.88 14.96 -6.78
C ILE A 247 -5.01 13.73 -7.07
N ASN A 248 -4.56 13.62 -8.32
CA ASN A 248 -3.63 12.59 -8.77
C ASN A 248 -2.39 13.27 -9.36
N GLN A 249 -1.22 13.06 -8.75
CA GLN A 249 0.06 13.58 -9.22
C GLN A 249 1.04 12.44 -9.49
N ASN A 250 1.56 12.36 -10.70
CA ASN A 250 2.60 11.40 -11.06
C ASN A 250 3.99 11.99 -10.85
N VAL A 251 4.89 11.16 -10.37
CA VAL A 251 6.28 11.46 -10.09
C VAL A 251 7.13 10.32 -10.64
N ASP A 252 8.02 10.64 -11.59
CA ASP A 252 8.98 9.67 -12.12
C ASP A 252 10.34 9.94 -11.46
N VAL A 253 10.97 8.88 -10.94
CA VAL A 253 12.29 8.94 -10.32
C VAL A 253 13.18 7.81 -10.83
N ILE A 254 14.46 8.10 -11.01
CA ILE A 254 15.48 7.11 -11.37
C ILE A 254 16.26 6.78 -10.12
N VAL A 255 16.23 5.51 -9.72
CA VAL A 255 16.96 5.02 -8.56
C VAL A 255 18.17 4.22 -9.02
N LYS A 256 19.32 4.59 -8.50
CA LYS A 256 20.62 3.94 -8.75
C LYS A 256 21.20 3.52 -7.40
N ASN A 257 22.00 2.47 -7.40
CA ASN A 257 22.82 2.09 -6.24
C ASN A 257 24.03 2.99 -6.08
#